data_6c3933bdc2a37f0666ad7d0f4b5059da
#
_entry.id   6c3933bdc2a37f0666ad7d0f4b5059da
#
_cell.length_a   1.000
_cell.length_b   1.000
_cell.length_c   1.000
_cell.angle_alpha   90.00
_cell.angle_beta   90.00
_cell.angle_gamma   90.00
#
_symmetry.space_group_name_H-M   'P 1'
#
loop_
_entity.id
_entity.type
_entity.pdbx_description
1 polymer ?
#
loop_
_entity_poly.entity_id
_entity_poly.type
_entity_poly.pdbx_seq_one_letter_code
_entity_poly.pdbx_strand_id
1 'polypeptide(L)'
;MTKFSFNQAVPFEATHVGEVIKDELSARNMKQSELSELTGIQKSILNDVIKGKRSLTPEMALLLENALGISATYLMNIQTQYELDCAKQSERVVLQTKMLEIWNVLKDQVSIPFFRKVGIVRGNIIEDVKRIFGVFSVDNLDDFFGLKAEEM
;
A
#
# COMPACT_ATOMS: atom_id res chain seq x y z
N MET A 1 8.44 4.87 22.63
CA MET A 1 7.96 4.34 21.37
C MET A 1 7.83 5.49 20.37
N THR A 2 8.71 5.52 19.43
CA THR A 2 8.72 6.55 18.39
C THR A 2 7.46 6.40 17.54
N LYS A 3 6.56 7.35 17.66
CA LYS A 3 5.49 7.48 16.69
C LYS A 3 6.16 7.71 15.33
N PHE A 4 5.99 6.78 14.41
CA PHE A 4 6.31 7.01 13.02
C PHE A 4 5.44 8.18 12.56
N SER A 5 6.03 9.35 12.50
CA SER A 5 5.40 10.47 11.85
C SER A 5 5.48 10.19 10.35
N PHE A 6 4.35 9.85 9.74
CA PHE A 6 4.23 9.74 8.29
C PHE A 6 4.58 11.04 7.56
N ASN A 7 4.83 12.11 8.30
CA ASN A 7 5.22 13.41 7.78
C ASN A 7 6.73 13.60 7.65
N GLN A 8 7.53 12.61 8.02
CA GLN A 8 8.91 12.62 7.58
C GLN A 8 8.89 12.09 6.15
N ALA A 9 8.82 13.01 5.21
CA ALA A 9 8.94 12.74 3.80
C ALA A 9 10.29 12.08 3.51
N VAL A 10 10.35 10.77 3.69
CA VAL A 10 11.33 9.98 2.99
C VAL A 10 10.92 10.09 1.53
N PRO A 11 11.79 10.61 0.63
CA PRO A 11 11.46 10.64 -0.77
C PRO A 11 11.02 9.25 -1.20
N PHE A 12 9.82 9.17 -1.75
CA PHE A 12 9.29 7.92 -2.26
C PHE A 12 10.03 7.59 -3.56
N GLU A 13 11.09 6.82 -3.45
CA GLU A 13 11.81 6.21 -4.57
C GLU A 13 11.52 4.72 -4.58
N ALA A 14 10.34 4.37 -5.06
CA ALA A 14 10.02 2.97 -5.30
C ALA A 14 10.70 2.51 -6.57
N THR A 15 11.66 1.60 -6.42
CA THR A 15 12.30 0.95 -7.57
C THR A 15 11.30 0.03 -8.24
N HIS A 16 11.00 0.34 -9.47
CA HIS A 16 10.10 -0.43 -10.31
C HIS A 16 10.84 -1.62 -10.93
N VAL A 17 10.22 -2.79 -10.99
CA VAL A 17 10.84 -4.01 -11.55
C VAL A 17 11.28 -3.82 -13.01
N GLY A 18 10.58 -2.98 -13.76
CA GLY A 18 10.93 -2.62 -15.13
C GLY A 18 12.29 -1.96 -15.26
N GLU A 19 12.72 -1.19 -14.27
CA GLU A 19 14.05 -0.57 -14.24
C GLU A 19 15.15 -1.63 -14.12
N VAL A 20 14.93 -2.65 -13.30
CA VAL A 20 15.86 -3.78 -13.14
C VAL A 20 16.01 -4.53 -14.47
N ILE A 21 14.90 -4.80 -15.14
CA ILE A 21 14.91 -5.48 -16.45
C ILE A 21 15.62 -4.61 -17.48
N LYS A 22 15.33 -3.33 -17.52
CA LYS A 22 15.96 -2.37 -18.44
C LYS A 22 17.47 -2.29 -18.24
N ASP A 23 17.92 -2.21 -16.99
CA ASP A 23 19.33 -2.14 -16.64
C ASP A 23 20.05 -3.43 -17.06
N GLU A 24 19.43 -4.58 -16.85
CA GLU A 24 19.99 -5.87 -17.26
C GLU A 24 20.11 -5.99 -18.78
N LEU A 25 19.11 -5.54 -19.53
CA LEU A 25 19.15 -5.48 -20.97
C LEU A 25 20.29 -4.58 -21.47
N SER A 26 20.47 -3.42 -20.83
CA SER A 26 21.55 -2.49 -21.15
C SER A 26 22.92 -3.10 -20.86
N ALA A 27 23.07 -3.77 -19.72
CA ALA A 27 24.32 -4.44 -19.34
C ALA A 27 24.71 -5.57 -20.31
N ARG A 28 23.74 -6.24 -20.90
CA ARG A 28 23.94 -7.34 -21.87
C ARG A 28 23.94 -6.87 -23.32
N ASN A 29 23.71 -5.59 -23.56
CA ASN A 29 23.53 -5.04 -24.90
C ASN A 29 22.42 -5.78 -25.69
N MET A 30 21.35 -6.15 -24.99
CA MET A 30 20.21 -6.89 -25.53
C MET A 30 19.03 -5.96 -25.78
N LYS A 31 18.36 -6.16 -26.92
CA LYS A 31 17.14 -5.40 -27.24
C LYS A 31 15.90 -6.07 -26.64
N GLN A 32 14.85 -5.28 -26.39
CA GLN A 32 13.57 -5.82 -25.93
C GLN A 32 12.99 -6.86 -26.90
N SER A 33 13.18 -6.68 -28.20
CA SER A 33 12.76 -7.64 -29.22
C SER A 33 13.43 -8.99 -29.06
N GLU A 34 14.71 -9.01 -28.73
CA GLU A 34 15.45 -10.25 -28.47
C GLU A 34 14.92 -10.95 -27.20
N LEU A 35 14.66 -10.19 -26.15
CA LEU A 35 14.07 -10.74 -24.92
C LEU A 35 12.68 -11.28 -25.17
N SER A 36 11.87 -10.61 -25.96
CA SER A 36 10.55 -11.08 -26.38
C SER A 36 10.63 -12.43 -27.09
N GLU A 37 11.56 -12.57 -28.03
CA GLU A 37 11.78 -13.83 -28.74
C GLU A 37 12.23 -14.97 -27.82
N LEU A 38 13.15 -14.68 -26.89
CA LEU A 38 13.67 -15.67 -25.95
C LEU A 38 12.63 -16.17 -24.97
N THR A 39 11.76 -15.29 -24.50
CA THR A 39 10.77 -15.59 -23.47
C THR A 39 9.42 -16.00 -24.01
N GLY A 40 9.13 -15.67 -25.26
CA GLY A 40 7.78 -15.82 -25.81
C GLY A 40 6.77 -14.79 -25.30
N ILE A 41 7.19 -13.83 -24.49
CA ILE A 41 6.34 -12.74 -24.02
C ILE A 41 6.17 -11.75 -25.18
N GLN A 42 4.92 -11.36 -25.47
CA GLN A 42 4.64 -10.38 -26.50
C GLN A 42 5.40 -9.07 -26.23
N LYS A 43 5.97 -8.49 -27.28
CA LYS A 43 6.77 -7.26 -27.18
C LYS A 43 6.00 -6.11 -26.53
N SER A 44 4.72 -5.95 -26.83
CA SER A 44 3.86 -4.93 -26.23
C SER A 44 3.68 -5.13 -24.71
N ILE A 45 3.51 -6.37 -24.29
CA ILE A 45 3.36 -6.72 -22.87
C ILE A 45 4.67 -6.48 -22.13
N LEU A 46 5.78 -6.93 -22.70
CA LEU A 46 7.11 -6.72 -22.13
C LEU A 46 7.43 -5.23 -22.00
N ASN A 47 7.12 -4.44 -23.02
CA ASN A 47 7.30 -3.00 -23.01
C ASN A 47 6.47 -2.32 -21.91
N ASP A 48 5.23 -2.76 -21.71
CA ASP A 48 4.35 -2.24 -20.65
C ASP A 48 4.88 -2.57 -19.26
N VAL A 49 5.43 -3.76 -19.05
CA VAL A 49 6.08 -4.15 -17.78
C VAL A 49 7.31 -3.27 -17.53
N ILE A 50 8.16 -3.09 -18.54
CA ILE A 50 9.36 -2.27 -18.42
C ILE A 50 9.04 -0.80 -18.13
N LYS A 51 7.94 -0.27 -18.69
CA LYS A 51 7.49 1.09 -18.45
C LYS A 51 6.67 1.28 -17.15
N GLY A 52 6.37 0.21 -16.44
CA GLY A 52 5.57 0.29 -15.22
C GLY A 52 4.07 0.36 -15.43
N LYS A 53 3.59 0.15 -16.64
CA LYS A 53 2.17 0.19 -16.99
C LYS A 53 1.45 -1.12 -16.69
N ARG A 54 2.18 -2.20 -16.51
CA ARG A 54 1.65 -3.54 -16.24
C ARG A 54 2.51 -4.22 -15.19
N SER A 55 1.86 -4.94 -14.28
CA SER A 55 2.54 -5.74 -13.25
C SER A 55 3.21 -6.96 -13.86
N LEU A 56 4.37 -7.33 -13.31
CA LEU A 56 5.05 -8.58 -13.63
C LEU A 56 4.27 -9.75 -13.01
N THR A 57 3.95 -10.74 -13.81
CA THR A 57 3.31 -11.97 -13.34
C THR A 57 4.35 -13.02 -12.95
N PRO A 58 3.99 -14.01 -12.09
CA PRO A 58 4.90 -15.11 -11.77
C PRO A 58 5.39 -15.89 -12.99
N GLU A 59 4.54 -16.10 -13.99
CA GLU A 59 4.91 -16.77 -15.24
C GLU A 59 5.98 -15.99 -16.00
N MET A 60 5.79 -14.67 -16.12
CA MET A 60 6.79 -13.80 -16.75
C MET A 60 8.10 -13.82 -15.96
N ALA A 61 8.06 -13.82 -14.63
CA ALA A 61 9.23 -13.85 -13.79
C ALA A 61 10.05 -15.13 -14.02
N LEU A 62 9.39 -16.28 -14.15
CA LEU A 62 10.03 -17.56 -14.44
C LEU A 62 10.67 -17.58 -15.84
N LEU A 63 9.99 -17.01 -16.83
CA LEU A 63 10.52 -16.89 -18.18
C LEU A 63 11.75 -15.97 -18.23
N LEU A 64 11.70 -14.85 -17.51
CA LEU A 64 12.83 -13.92 -17.39
C LEU A 64 14.00 -14.54 -16.62
N GLU A 65 13.74 -15.35 -15.60
CA GLU A 65 14.78 -16.09 -14.89
C GLU A 65 15.57 -16.99 -15.86
N ASN A 66 14.86 -17.73 -16.70
CA ASN A 66 15.49 -18.61 -17.69
C ASN A 66 16.24 -17.83 -18.78
N ALA A 67 15.72 -16.67 -19.17
CA ALA A 67 16.35 -15.86 -20.23
C ALA A 67 17.53 -15.02 -19.73
N LEU A 68 17.43 -14.45 -18.54
CA LEU A 68 18.40 -13.48 -18.00
C LEU A 68 19.21 -14.00 -16.81
N GLY A 69 18.83 -15.15 -16.24
CA GLY A 69 19.51 -15.67 -15.05
C GLY A 69 19.24 -14.90 -13.76
N ILE A 70 18.23 -14.04 -13.75
CA ILE A 70 17.81 -13.29 -12.57
C ILE A 70 16.73 -14.10 -11.85
N SER A 71 16.89 -14.30 -10.53
CA SER A 71 15.91 -15.05 -9.74
C SER A 71 14.49 -14.52 -9.91
N ALA A 72 13.54 -15.40 -10.24
CA ALA A 72 12.12 -15.07 -10.33
C ALA A 72 11.59 -14.54 -8.98
N THR A 73 12.04 -15.12 -7.87
CA THR A 73 11.70 -14.66 -6.52
C THR A 73 12.19 -13.24 -6.30
N TYR A 74 13.41 -12.91 -6.71
CA TYR A 74 13.94 -11.55 -6.60
C TYR A 74 13.10 -10.55 -7.40
N LEU A 75 12.75 -10.88 -8.64
CA LEU A 75 11.91 -10.02 -9.48
C LEU A 75 10.52 -9.80 -8.88
N MET A 76 9.90 -10.86 -8.37
CA MET A 76 8.58 -10.76 -7.73
C MET A 76 8.63 -10.00 -6.41
N ASN A 77 9.71 -10.11 -5.64
CA ASN A 77 9.89 -9.33 -4.42
C ASN A 77 9.98 -7.82 -4.71
N ILE A 78 10.69 -7.44 -5.76
CA ILE A 78 10.75 -6.03 -6.20
C ILE A 78 9.36 -5.55 -6.64
N GLN A 79 8.64 -6.35 -7.42
CA GLN A 79 7.29 -6.02 -7.87
C GLN A 79 6.35 -5.84 -6.68
N THR A 80 6.35 -6.77 -5.74
CA THR A 80 5.49 -6.71 -4.55
C THR A 80 5.84 -5.51 -3.68
N GLN A 81 7.12 -5.25 -3.46
CA GLN A 81 7.54 -4.09 -2.68
C GLN A 81 7.12 -2.78 -3.33
N TYR A 82 7.26 -2.68 -4.63
CA TYR A 82 6.81 -1.51 -5.39
C TYR A 82 5.30 -1.30 -5.25
N GLU A 83 4.51 -2.36 -5.41
CA GLU A 83 3.05 -2.29 -5.27
C GLU A 83 2.63 -1.90 -3.85
N LEU A 84 3.30 -2.44 -2.83
CA LEU A 84 3.06 -2.07 -1.44
C LEU A 84 3.39 -0.60 -1.19
N ASP A 85 4.52 -0.12 -1.69
CA ASP A 85 4.95 1.26 -1.52
C ASP A 85 3.98 2.22 -2.20
N CYS A 86 3.52 1.89 -3.40
CA CYS A 86 2.49 2.67 -4.09
C CYS A 86 1.16 2.67 -3.32
N ALA A 87 0.74 1.52 -2.79
CA ALA A 87 -0.49 1.40 -2.00
C ALA A 87 -0.44 2.24 -0.72
N LYS A 88 0.72 2.29 -0.05
CA LYS A 88 0.93 3.13 1.15
C LYS A 88 0.77 4.62 0.87
N GLN A 89 1.02 5.05 -0.37
CA GLN A 89 0.86 6.45 -0.80
C GLN A 89 -0.57 6.77 -1.24
N SER A 90 -1.42 5.76 -1.44
CA SER A 90 -2.80 5.94 -1.84
C SER A 90 -3.58 6.66 -0.74
N GLU A 91 -4.28 7.74 -1.08
CA GLU A 91 -5.11 8.51 -0.14
C GLU A 91 -6.13 7.62 0.57
N ARG A 92 -6.72 6.68 -0.14
CA ARG A 92 -7.69 5.73 0.40
C ARG A 92 -7.08 4.87 1.51
N VAL A 93 -5.90 4.28 1.26
CA VAL A 93 -5.22 3.42 2.23
C VAL A 93 -4.73 4.23 3.42
N VAL A 94 -4.18 5.42 3.18
CA VAL A 94 -3.75 6.34 4.26
C VAL A 94 -4.92 6.70 5.17
N LEU A 95 -6.06 7.08 4.59
CA LEU A 95 -7.26 7.42 5.36
C LEU A 95 -7.79 6.22 6.14
N GLN A 96 -7.90 5.05 5.48
CA GLN A 96 -8.40 3.84 6.12
C GLN A 96 -7.50 3.41 7.28
N THR A 97 -6.19 3.45 7.09
CA THR A 97 -5.21 3.12 8.13
C THR A 97 -5.33 4.06 9.32
N LYS A 98 -5.40 5.36 9.06
CA LYS A 98 -5.57 6.37 10.11
C LYS A 98 -6.86 6.15 10.89
N MET A 99 -7.97 5.90 10.21
CA MET A 99 -9.26 5.64 10.86
C MET A 99 -9.26 4.35 11.66
N LEU A 100 -8.55 3.32 11.18
CA LEU A 100 -8.40 2.06 11.89
C LEU A 100 -7.58 2.24 13.19
N GLU A 101 -6.53 3.04 13.17
CA GLU A 101 -5.75 3.39 14.37
C GLU A 101 -6.62 4.10 15.40
N ILE A 102 -7.41 5.07 14.95
CA ILE A 102 -8.37 5.79 15.82
C ILE A 102 -9.41 4.82 16.39
N TRP A 103 -9.96 3.96 15.56
CA TRP A 103 -10.93 2.94 15.97
C TRP A 103 -10.37 2.02 17.06
N ASN A 104 -9.13 1.55 16.90
CA ASN A 104 -8.48 0.67 17.86
C ASN A 104 -8.31 1.31 19.24
N VAL A 105 -8.20 2.63 19.29
CA VAL A 105 -8.19 3.37 20.56
C VAL A 105 -9.62 3.57 21.07
N LEU A 106 -10.55 4.03 20.24
CA LEU A 106 -11.93 4.34 20.65
C LEU A 106 -12.68 3.12 21.14
N LYS A 107 -12.52 1.95 20.53
CA LYS A 107 -13.25 0.72 20.91
C LYS A 107 -13.03 0.32 22.38
N ASP A 108 -11.92 0.71 22.98
CA ASP A 108 -11.60 0.44 24.37
C ASP A 108 -12.08 1.56 25.31
N GLN A 109 -12.50 2.70 24.76
CA GLN A 109 -12.91 3.87 25.51
C GLN A 109 -14.43 4.05 25.56
N VAL A 110 -15.15 3.42 24.64
CA VAL A 110 -16.60 3.53 24.53
C VAL A 110 -17.23 2.14 24.43
N SER A 111 -18.51 2.05 24.78
CA SER A 111 -19.24 0.78 24.64
C SER A 111 -19.68 0.57 23.18
N ILE A 112 -18.91 -0.16 22.42
CA ILE A 112 -19.24 -0.50 21.02
C ILE A 112 -20.56 -1.27 20.92
N PRO A 113 -20.85 -2.29 21.78
CA PRO A 113 -22.15 -2.95 21.74
C PRO A 113 -23.33 -2.00 21.93
N PHE A 114 -23.22 -1.03 22.83
CA PHE A 114 -24.25 -0.01 23.01
C PHE A 114 -24.41 0.87 21.76
N PHE A 115 -23.32 1.38 21.20
CA PHE A 115 -23.36 2.22 20.00
C PHE A 115 -23.89 1.45 18.77
N ARG A 116 -23.63 0.16 18.71
CA ARG A 116 -24.20 -0.70 17.65
C ARG A 116 -25.72 -0.83 17.84
N LYS A 117 -26.16 -1.02 19.05
CA LYS A 117 -27.59 -1.16 19.37
C LYS A 117 -28.38 0.10 19.03
N VAL A 118 -27.83 1.29 19.29
CA VAL A 118 -28.49 2.56 18.99
C VAL A 118 -28.26 3.08 17.57
N GLY A 119 -27.55 2.31 16.73
CA GLY A 119 -27.37 2.61 15.31
C GLY A 119 -26.26 3.60 14.98
N ILE A 120 -25.36 3.89 15.91
CA ILE A 120 -24.18 4.75 15.68
C ILE A 120 -23.08 3.96 14.99
N VAL A 121 -22.80 2.74 15.45
CA VAL A 121 -21.84 1.83 14.82
C VAL A 121 -22.61 0.93 13.83
N ARG A 122 -22.24 0.98 12.55
CA ARG A 122 -22.93 0.30 11.45
C ARG A 122 -22.04 -0.60 10.62
N GLY A 123 -20.74 -0.65 10.91
CA GLY A 123 -19.78 -1.52 10.23
C GLY A 123 -18.89 -0.83 9.20
N ASN A 124 -19.00 0.47 9.03
CA ASN A 124 -18.04 1.26 8.25
C ASN A 124 -17.20 2.11 9.21
N ILE A 125 -15.94 1.73 9.40
CA ILE A 125 -15.07 2.35 10.40
C ILE A 125 -14.91 3.86 10.21
N ILE A 126 -14.77 4.34 8.98
CA ILE A 126 -14.61 5.77 8.68
C ILE A 126 -15.84 6.55 9.18
N GLU A 127 -17.01 6.08 8.80
CA GLU A 127 -18.26 6.73 9.19
C GLU A 127 -18.60 6.53 10.68
N ASP A 128 -18.29 5.36 11.20
CA ASP A 128 -18.53 5.03 12.61
C ASP A 128 -17.68 5.89 13.54
N VAL A 129 -16.39 6.11 13.22
CA VAL A 129 -15.52 7.03 13.97
C VAL A 129 -16.07 8.45 13.95
N LYS A 130 -16.51 8.93 12.80
CA LYS A 130 -17.11 10.26 12.66
C LYS A 130 -18.38 10.39 13.51
N ARG A 131 -19.25 9.38 13.50
CA ARG A 131 -20.48 9.38 14.32
C ARG A 131 -20.18 9.36 15.82
N ILE A 132 -19.21 8.56 16.25
CA ILE A 132 -18.78 8.51 17.65
C ILE A 132 -18.23 9.88 18.08
N PHE A 133 -17.36 10.48 17.30
CA PHE A 133 -16.85 11.82 17.56
C PHE A 133 -17.99 12.85 17.62
N GLY A 134 -18.99 12.72 16.74
CA GLY A 134 -20.17 13.59 16.75
C GLY A 134 -20.98 13.49 18.03
N VAL A 135 -21.10 12.30 18.62
CA VAL A 135 -21.78 12.11 19.92
C VAL A 135 -21.13 12.92 21.03
N PHE A 136 -19.80 12.99 21.02
CA PHE A 136 -19.00 13.72 22.00
C PHE A 136 -18.70 15.17 21.59
N SER A 137 -19.18 15.61 20.43
CA SER A 137 -18.91 16.93 19.85
C SER A 137 -17.43 17.26 19.74
N VAL A 138 -16.62 16.28 19.31
CA VAL A 138 -15.18 16.40 19.11
C VAL A 138 -14.81 16.00 17.68
N ASP A 139 -13.65 16.43 17.20
CA ASP A 139 -13.16 16.17 15.85
C ASP A 139 -11.96 15.22 15.79
N ASN A 140 -11.34 14.96 16.94
CA ASN A 140 -10.11 14.14 17.00
C ASN A 140 -9.98 13.45 18.37
N LEU A 141 -9.00 12.55 18.47
CA LEU A 141 -8.72 11.80 19.70
C LEU A 141 -8.26 12.69 20.87
N ASP A 142 -7.46 13.70 20.58
CA ASP A 142 -6.93 14.58 21.63
C ASP A 142 -8.06 15.33 22.34
N ASP A 143 -9.01 15.84 21.58
CA ASP A 143 -10.22 16.50 22.12
C ASP A 143 -11.09 15.50 22.89
N PHE A 144 -11.21 14.27 22.38
CA PHE A 144 -11.93 13.19 23.05
C PHE A 144 -11.32 12.86 24.41
N PHE A 145 -10.01 12.71 24.50
CA PHE A 145 -9.32 12.47 25.77
C PHE A 145 -9.36 13.68 26.70
N GLY A 146 -9.39 14.89 26.16
CA GLY A 146 -9.58 16.11 26.92
C GLY A 146 -10.91 16.10 27.68
N LEU A 147 -12.00 15.69 27.04
CA LEU A 147 -13.30 15.53 27.69
C LEU A 147 -13.27 14.51 28.82
N LYS A 148 -12.61 13.38 28.63
CA LYS A 148 -12.48 12.36 29.68
C LYS A 148 -11.68 12.85 30.88
N ALA A 149 -10.65 13.67 30.66
CA ALA A 149 -9.85 14.24 31.74
C ALA A 149 -10.64 15.23 32.57
N GLU A 150 -11.61 15.97 31.98
CA GLU A 150 -12.50 16.90 32.70
C GLU A 150 -13.56 16.20 33.55
N GLU A 151 -13.92 14.95 33.24
CA GLU A 151 -14.88 14.15 34.00
C GLU A 151 -14.26 13.44 35.20
N MET A 152 -12.96 13.45 35.34
CA MET A 152 -12.28 12.91 36.52
C MET A 152 -12.10 14.02 37.58
#